data_8d2fee857bb16306c15779106644ef67
#
_entry.id   8d2fee857bb16306c15779106644ef67
#
_cell.length_a   1.000
_cell.length_b   1.000
_cell.length_c   1.000
_cell.angle_alpha   90.00
_cell.angle_beta   90.00
_cell.angle_gamma   90.00
#
_symmetry.space_group_name_H-M   'P 1'
#
loop_
_entity.id
_entity.type
_entity.pdbx_description
1 polymer ?
#
loop_
_entity_poly.entity_id
_entity_poly.type
_entity_poly.pdbx_seq_one_letter_code
_entity_poly.pdbx_strand_id
1 'polypeptide(L)'
;MSQQRRRGPMGGHGMQPTEKAKDFKDSMKKLFGYMGRYKFRFILMFIFAVAGTAFNIAGPKILGKATTELFNGLVAKVNGTGGIDFGKIGMILLWTLGLYVASACFSLIQGFVMTGISNDVTYNLRKDISKKINRLPMNYFESRTNGEILSRVTNDVDTLQMSINQSMTQLITSVTTLIGVFIMMLSINVWMTLAAVLILPVSMFIINKVMKHSQKYFQAQQEYLGKVNGQVEENFGGHDVVRVFNKEQDALKEFEHDNQKLYESAWKSQFFSGMMMPIMQFVGNLGYVMVALLGGIFAIKGTIEVGDIQSFFQYIRNFTQPIQQIAQVTNLLQSSAAASERVFEFLEEPEEELQPENPDSIEGLEGNVQFEHVKFGYNPDKIIVNDFSADVHDGQKIAIVGPTGAGKTTIVKLLMRFYDVNDGSIKVDGHDIRNFNRSNLREMFGMVLQDTWLFSGTIMENIRYGRLDATDEEVIAAAKAAHIHNFIMQQPGGYQMVLDEETSNVSQGQKQLLTIARAILADNKILILDEATSSVDTRTEMQIQKAMDNLMKGRTSFVIAHRLSTIKDADLILVMKDGDIIEQGDHEELLARKGFYADLYNSQFEQKQA
;
A
#
# COMPACT_ATOMS: atom_id res chain seq x y z
N MET A 1 -0.25 -25.70 -11.14
CA MET A 1 1.05 -25.00 -11.19
C MET A 1 0.80 -23.57 -11.65
N SER A 2 0.53 -22.67 -10.73
CA SER A 2 0.42 -21.24 -10.99
C SER A 2 1.68 -20.59 -10.39
N GLN A 3 2.56 -20.12 -11.26
CA GLN A 3 3.76 -19.39 -10.86
C GLN A 3 3.35 -18.07 -10.18
N GLN A 4 3.53 -18.01 -8.86
CA GLN A 4 3.53 -16.75 -8.12
C GLN A 4 4.74 -15.93 -8.55
N ARG A 5 4.49 -14.87 -9.32
CA ARG A 5 5.48 -13.85 -9.64
C ARG A 5 5.82 -13.08 -8.35
N ARG A 6 6.97 -13.39 -7.75
CA ARG A 6 7.57 -12.57 -6.69
C ARG A 6 8.03 -11.25 -7.31
N ARG A 7 7.30 -10.16 -7.07
CA ARG A 7 7.77 -8.81 -7.34
C ARG A 7 8.65 -8.37 -6.16
N GLY A 8 9.95 -8.23 -6.39
CA GLY A 8 10.89 -7.66 -5.42
C GLY A 8 10.66 -6.15 -5.22
N PRO A 9 11.05 -5.57 -4.06
CA PRO A 9 10.86 -4.17 -3.75
C PRO A 9 12.02 -3.34 -4.29
N MET A 10 11.94 -2.92 -5.57
CA MET A 10 12.76 -1.82 -6.09
C MET A 10 12.02 -1.14 -7.25
N GLY A 11 10.98 -0.39 -6.87
CA GLY A 11 10.33 0.55 -7.76
C GLY A 11 10.96 1.93 -7.57
N GLY A 12 11.88 2.32 -8.46
CA GLY A 12 12.24 3.72 -8.62
C GLY A 12 10.97 4.54 -8.89
N HIS A 13 10.96 5.81 -8.45
CA HIS A 13 9.90 6.79 -8.67
C HIS A 13 9.69 7.12 -10.17
N GLY A 14 9.38 6.11 -10.98
CA GLY A 14 8.83 6.29 -12.30
C GLY A 14 7.32 6.45 -12.17
N MET A 15 6.75 7.53 -12.70
CA MET A 15 5.31 7.74 -12.83
C MET A 15 4.68 6.47 -13.43
N GLN A 16 4.07 5.64 -12.58
CA GLN A 16 3.18 4.59 -13.06
C GLN A 16 2.06 5.25 -13.86
N PRO A 17 1.56 4.62 -14.93
CA PRO A 17 0.39 5.13 -15.63
C PRO A 17 -0.70 5.35 -14.58
N THR A 18 -1.21 6.56 -14.51
CA THR A 18 -2.23 6.98 -13.53
C THR A 18 -3.42 6.05 -13.71
N GLU A 19 -3.58 5.07 -12.83
CA GLU A 19 -4.81 4.29 -12.75
C GLU A 19 -5.94 5.28 -12.51
N LYS A 20 -6.91 5.29 -13.41
CA LYS A 20 -8.08 6.15 -13.25
C LYS A 20 -9.04 5.46 -12.29
N ALA A 21 -9.55 6.21 -11.32
CA ALA A 21 -10.61 5.74 -10.47
C ALA A 21 -11.80 5.28 -11.32
N LYS A 22 -12.42 4.17 -10.97
CA LYS A 22 -13.65 3.65 -11.62
C LYS A 22 -14.81 4.64 -11.41
N ASP A 23 -14.96 5.14 -10.16
CA ASP A 23 -15.90 6.19 -9.80
C ASP A 23 -15.19 7.35 -9.09
N PHE A 24 -14.75 8.33 -9.90
CA PHE A 24 -14.11 9.56 -9.40
C PHE A 24 -14.97 10.31 -8.40
N LYS A 25 -16.30 10.40 -8.66
CA LYS A 25 -17.19 11.24 -7.85
C LYS A 25 -17.44 10.63 -6.47
N ASP A 26 -17.66 9.33 -6.40
CA ASP A 26 -17.87 8.65 -5.13
C ASP A 26 -16.59 8.63 -4.28
N SER A 27 -15.45 8.30 -4.88
CA SER A 27 -14.15 8.29 -4.21
C SER A 27 -13.79 9.64 -3.60
N MET A 28 -14.01 10.73 -4.36
CA MET A 28 -13.77 12.09 -3.85
C MET A 28 -14.80 12.49 -2.79
N LYS A 29 -16.05 12.06 -2.90
CA LYS A 29 -17.09 12.31 -1.88
C LYS A 29 -16.73 11.64 -0.55
N LYS A 30 -16.26 10.40 -0.57
CA LYS A 30 -15.79 9.67 0.62
C LYS A 30 -14.61 10.39 1.25
N LEU A 31 -13.61 10.80 0.45
CA LEU A 31 -12.47 11.55 0.94
C LEU A 31 -12.87 12.86 1.60
N PHE A 32 -13.72 13.67 0.94
CA PHE A 32 -14.23 14.91 1.53
C PHE A 32 -15.09 14.66 2.77
N GLY A 33 -15.89 13.60 2.79
CA GLY A 33 -16.63 13.17 3.98
C GLY A 33 -15.72 12.88 5.17
N TYR A 34 -14.62 12.14 4.93
CA TYR A 34 -13.61 11.85 5.94
C TYR A 34 -12.91 13.13 6.45
N MET A 35 -12.64 14.08 5.53
CA MET A 35 -12.05 15.37 5.84
C MET A 35 -13.01 16.34 6.53
N GLY A 36 -14.32 16.07 6.52
CA GLY A 36 -15.35 16.92 7.13
C GLY A 36 -15.14 17.23 8.62
N ARG A 37 -14.40 16.38 9.31
CA ARG A 37 -13.94 16.57 10.70
C ARG A 37 -13.08 17.82 10.87
N TYR A 38 -12.41 18.28 9.80
CA TYR A 38 -11.47 19.42 9.80
C TYR A 38 -12.04 20.68 9.16
N LYS A 39 -13.37 20.78 8.96
CA LYS A 39 -14.05 21.88 8.23
C LYS A 39 -13.64 23.28 8.68
N PHE A 40 -13.47 23.52 9.99
CA PHE A 40 -13.06 24.84 10.49
C PHE A 40 -11.63 25.22 10.07
N ARG A 41 -10.70 24.27 10.10
CA ARG A 41 -9.33 24.49 9.63
C ARG A 41 -9.30 24.73 8.12
N PHE A 42 -10.15 24.05 7.34
CA PHE A 42 -10.30 24.30 5.90
C PHE A 42 -10.84 25.70 5.61
N ILE A 43 -11.83 26.16 6.36
CA ILE A 43 -12.37 27.54 6.21
C ILE A 43 -11.26 28.56 6.52
N LEU A 44 -10.50 28.35 7.60
CA LEU A 44 -9.39 29.20 7.96
C LEU A 44 -8.32 29.26 6.87
N MET A 45 -7.90 28.10 6.36
CA MET A 45 -6.97 27.96 5.25
C MET A 45 -7.47 28.69 4.01
N PHE A 46 -8.76 28.54 3.66
CA PHE A 46 -9.37 29.21 2.52
C PHE A 46 -9.32 30.73 2.66
N ILE A 47 -9.67 31.27 3.83
CA ILE A 47 -9.61 32.72 4.10
C ILE A 47 -8.18 33.25 3.92
N PHE A 48 -7.19 32.58 4.49
CA PHE A 48 -5.79 33.00 4.37
C PHE A 48 -5.27 32.86 2.94
N ALA A 49 -5.68 31.81 2.20
CA ALA A 49 -5.33 31.64 0.80
C ALA A 49 -5.87 32.77 -0.07
N VAL A 50 -7.16 33.12 0.10
CA VAL A 50 -7.80 34.18 -0.66
C VAL A 50 -7.19 35.55 -0.28
N ALA A 51 -7.02 35.84 1.00
CA ALA A 51 -6.42 37.10 1.47
C ALA A 51 -4.98 37.27 0.99
N GLY A 52 -4.13 36.25 1.15
CA GLY A 52 -2.74 36.27 0.68
C GLY A 52 -2.64 36.49 -0.82
N THR A 53 -3.50 35.79 -1.59
CA THR A 53 -3.57 35.95 -3.05
C THR A 53 -4.07 37.34 -3.45
N ALA A 54 -5.11 37.89 -2.78
CA ALA A 54 -5.61 39.21 -3.05
C ALA A 54 -4.57 40.34 -2.85
N PHE A 55 -3.77 40.24 -1.78
CA PHE A 55 -2.66 41.18 -1.56
C PHE A 55 -1.58 41.05 -2.64
N ASN A 56 -1.28 39.85 -3.07
CA ASN A 56 -0.32 39.60 -4.15
C ASN A 56 -0.80 40.22 -5.48
N ILE A 57 -2.09 40.08 -5.80
CA ILE A 57 -2.70 40.60 -7.03
C ILE A 57 -2.78 42.13 -7.01
N ALA A 58 -2.94 42.77 -5.85
CA ALA A 58 -2.97 44.24 -5.75
C ALA A 58 -1.58 44.88 -6.00
N GLY A 59 -0.49 44.15 -5.70
CA GLY A 59 0.88 44.64 -5.81
C GLY A 59 1.25 45.26 -7.16
N PRO A 60 1.02 44.60 -8.31
CA PRO A 60 1.32 45.16 -9.63
C PRO A 60 0.67 46.52 -9.92
N LYS A 61 -0.58 46.71 -9.52
CA LYS A 61 -1.28 47.99 -9.74
C LYS A 61 -0.68 49.13 -8.91
N ILE A 62 -0.29 48.83 -7.67
CA ILE A 62 0.32 49.85 -6.80
C ILE A 62 1.73 50.17 -7.29
N LEU A 63 2.50 49.14 -7.69
CA LEU A 63 3.85 49.32 -8.28
C LEU A 63 3.75 50.14 -9.59
N GLY A 64 2.71 49.93 -10.41
CA GLY A 64 2.45 50.73 -11.60
C GLY A 64 2.34 52.22 -11.30
N LYS A 65 1.70 52.62 -10.19
CA LYS A 65 1.64 54.01 -9.75
C LYS A 65 3.00 54.62 -9.52
N ALA A 66 3.98 53.84 -8.94
CA ALA A 66 5.34 54.30 -8.77
C ALA A 66 6.03 54.60 -10.13
N THR A 67 5.77 53.75 -11.12
CA THR A 67 6.26 53.95 -12.50
C THR A 67 5.62 55.19 -13.16
N THR A 68 4.33 55.43 -12.98
CA THR A 68 3.65 56.63 -13.46
C THR A 68 4.24 57.88 -12.81
N GLU A 69 4.46 57.92 -11.49
CA GLU A 69 5.06 59.02 -10.80
C GLU A 69 6.50 59.31 -11.27
N LEU A 70 7.29 58.26 -11.49
CA LEU A 70 8.63 58.37 -12.05
C LEU A 70 8.60 58.98 -13.46
N PHE A 71 7.69 58.51 -14.33
CA PHE A 71 7.52 59.02 -15.68
C PHE A 71 7.07 60.49 -15.69
N ASN A 72 6.06 60.84 -14.90
CA ASN A 72 5.52 62.22 -14.81
C ASN A 72 6.60 63.19 -14.26
N GLY A 73 7.36 62.76 -13.23
CA GLY A 73 8.45 63.55 -12.72
C GLY A 73 9.60 63.75 -13.71
N LEU A 74 9.86 62.75 -14.58
CA LEU A 74 10.85 62.87 -15.66
C LEU A 74 10.37 63.86 -16.71
N VAL A 75 9.12 63.78 -17.14
CA VAL A 75 8.50 64.75 -18.09
C VAL A 75 8.50 66.16 -17.54
N ALA A 76 8.12 66.34 -16.26
CA ALA A 76 8.18 67.63 -15.57
C ALA A 76 9.59 68.20 -15.50
N LYS A 77 10.60 67.38 -15.28
CA LYS A 77 12.02 67.80 -15.28
C LYS A 77 12.50 68.22 -16.66
N VAL A 78 12.11 67.48 -17.74
CA VAL A 78 12.45 67.84 -19.14
C VAL A 78 11.78 69.16 -19.53
N ASN A 79 10.55 69.37 -19.11
CA ASN A 79 9.75 70.59 -19.42
C ASN A 79 10.13 71.80 -18.51
N GLY A 80 11.03 71.62 -17.53
CA GLY A 80 11.41 72.65 -16.60
C GLY A 80 10.35 73.08 -15.58
N THR A 81 9.28 72.27 -15.44
CA THR A 81 8.13 72.55 -14.57
C THR A 81 8.20 71.87 -13.19
N GLY A 82 9.19 71.03 -12.94
CA GLY A 82 9.35 70.31 -11.68
C GLY A 82 10.45 69.25 -11.72
N GLY A 83 10.39 68.26 -10.80
CA GLY A 83 11.34 67.13 -10.71
C GLY A 83 10.71 65.84 -10.24
N ILE A 84 11.50 64.79 -10.10
CA ILE A 84 11.03 63.48 -9.64
C ILE A 84 10.82 63.53 -8.10
N ASP A 85 9.62 63.20 -7.66
CA ASP A 85 9.31 63.08 -6.22
C ASP A 85 9.67 61.69 -5.70
N PHE A 86 10.97 61.55 -5.29
CA PHE A 86 11.46 60.29 -4.70
C PHE A 86 10.78 59.95 -3.35
N GLY A 87 10.24 60.96 -2.61
CA GLY A 87 9.55 60.72 -1.36
C GLY A 87 8.22 59.97 -1.60
N LYS A 88 7.44 60.44 -2.60
CA LYS A 88 6.19 59.81 -3.00
C LYS A 88 6.42 58.38 -3.58
N ILE A 89 7.42 58.23 -4.42
CA ILE A 89 7.82 56.91 -4.96
C ILE A 89 8.24 55.99 -3.81
N GLY A 90 9.06 56.44 -2.88
CA GLY A 90 9.48 55.68 -1.71
C GLY A 90 8.32 55.21 -0.84
N MET A 91 7.31 56.07 -0.63
CA MET A 91 6.10 55.74 0.10
C MET A 91 5.30 54.63 -0.62
N ILE A 92 5.12 54.70 -1.95
CA ILE A 92 4.42 53.71 -2.75
C ILE A 92 5.15 52.33 -2.69
N LEU A 93 6.49 52.36 -2.77
CA LEU A 93 7.30 51.16 -2.65
C LEU A 93 7.22 50.52 -1.25
N LEU A 94 7.20 51.30 -0.18
CA LEU A 94 6.98 50.84 1.19
C LEU A 94 5.61 50.18 1.37
N TRP A 95 4.57 50.79 0.85
CA TRP A 95 3.23 50.16 0.83
C TRP A 95 3.19 48.88 0.07
N THR A 96 3.84 48.80 -1.11
CA THR A 96 3.93 47.58 -1.93
C THR A 96 4.68 46.51 -1.18
N LEU A 97 5.79 46.86 -0.52
CA LEU A 97 6.56 45.91 0.32
C LEU A 97 5.71 45.37 1.48
N GLY A 98 4.97 46.27 2.17
CA GLY A 98 4.06 45.89 3.25
C GLY A 98 3.00 44.89 2.79
N LEU A 99 2.41 45.09 1.59
CA LEU A 99 1.44 44.16 1.02
C LEU A 99 2.06 42.80 0.67
N TYR A 100 3.28 42.76 0.12
CA TYR A 100 3.94 41.50 -0.18
C TYR A 100 4.37 40.74 1.10
N VAL A 101 4.81 41.46 2.13
CA VAL A 101 5.09 40.85 3.45
C VAL A 101 3.81 40.29 4.07
N ALA A 102 2.70 41.03 4.04
CA ALA A 102 1.41 40.53 4.51
C ALA A 102 0.96 39.29 3.70
N SER A 103 1.07 39.32 2.36
CA SER A 103 0.79 38.17 1.49
C SER A 103 1.64 36.95 1.88
N ALA A 104 2.95 37.14 2.12
CA ALA A 104 3.84 36.06 2.54
C ALA A 104 3.45 35.50 3.91
N CYS A 105 3.10 36.33 4.88
CA CYS A 105 2.60 35.88 6.19
C CYS A 105 1.33 35.04 6.07
N PHE A 106 0.36 35.50 5.27
CA PHE A 106 -0.88 34.72 5.04
C PHE A 106 -0.61 33.39 4.34
N SER A 107 0.29 33.36 3.34
CA SER A 107 0.67 32.13 2.66
C SER A 107 1.40 31.16 3.61
N LEU A 108 2.24 31.63 4.51
CA LEU A 108 2.87 30.81 5.55
C LEU A 108 1.85 30.18 6.48
N ILE A 109 0.90 30.99 7.00
CA ILE A 109 -0.18 30.50 7.87
C ILE A 109 -1.03 29.46 7.14
N GLN A 110 -1.42 29.74 5.90
CA GLN A 110 -2.16 28.82 5.03
C GLN A 110 -1.41 27.49 4.87
N GLY A 111 -0.12 27.54 4.54
CA GLY A 111 0.71 26.35 4.37
C GLY A 111 0.82 25.53 5.65
N PHE A 112 1.03 26.21 6.80
CA PHE A 112 1.09 25.54 8.10
C PHE A 112 -0.22 24.83 8.47
N VAL A 113 -1.36 25.51 8.28
CA VAL A 113 -2.69 24.94 8.55
C VAL A 113 -2.95 23.75 7.62
N MET A 114 -2.63 23.86 6.32
CA MET A 114 -2.86 22.80 5.34
C MET A 114 -2.01 21.57 5.60
N THR A 115 -0.72 21.76 5.94
CA THR A 115 0.18 20.66 6.32
C THR A 115 -0.34 19.95 7.58
N GLY A 116 -0.83 20.72 8.56
CA GLY A 116 -1.45 20.13 9.76
C GLY A 116 -2.67 19.26 9.42
N ILE A 117 -3.58 19.75 8.57
CA ILE A 117 -4.76 18.98 8.12
C ILE A 117 -4.31 17.71 7.39
N SER A 118 -3.39 17.82 6.43
CA SER A 118 -2.90 16.70 5.63
C SER A 118 -2.28 15.61 6.51
N ASN A 119 -1.43 15.99 7.47
CA ASN A 119 -0.81 15.05 8.41
C ASN A 119 -1.83 14.37 9.33
N ASP A 120 -2.79 15.12 9.88
CA ASP A 120 -3.83 14.56 10.75
C ASP A 120 -4.72 13.56 10.00
N VAL A 121 -5.10 13.86 8.74
CA VAL A 121 -5.86 12.95 7.87
C VAL A 121 -5.07 11.67 7.62
N THR A 122 -3.80 11.80 7.24
CA THR A 122 -2.92 10.66 6.95
C THR A 122 -2.71 9.79 8.19
N TYR A 123 -2.45 10.39 9.34
CA TYR A 123 -2.31 9.66 10.60
C TYR A 123 -3.56 8.85 10.93
N ASN A 124 -4.75 9.46 10.81
CA ASN A 124 -5.99 8.77 11.10
C ASN A 124 -6.30 7.67 10.09
N LEU A 125 -6.04 7.89 8.77
CA LEU A 125 -6.19 6.84 7.76
C LEU A 125 -5.30 5.63 8.06
N ARG A 126 -4.02 5.83 8.35
CA ARG A 126 -3.11 4.74 8.72
C ARG A 126 -3.55 4.01 9.97
N LYS A 127 -4.04 4.75 10.98
CA LYS A 127 -4.59 4.17 12.20
C LYS A 127 -5.82 3.31 11.94
N ASP A 128 -6.75 3.81 11.10
CA ASP A 128 -7.97 3.08 10.76
C ASP A 128 -7.66 1.84 9.90
N ILE A 129 -6.73 1.95 8.94
CA ILE A 129 -6.24 0.81 8.15
C ILE A 129 -5.57 -0.24 9.07
N SER A 130 -4.70 0.18 9.98
CA SER A 130 -4.03 -0.74 10.92
C SER A 130 -5.02 -1.49 11.81
N LYS A 131 -6.06 -0.81 12.29
CA LYS A 131 -7.13 -1.47 13.05
C LYS A 131 -7.92 -2.44 12.18
N LYS A 132 -8.19 -2.05 10.94
CA LYS A 132 -8.94 -2.86 9.96
C LYS A 132 -8.22 -4.15 9.62
N ILE A 133 -6.88 -4.11 9.42
CA ILE A 133 -6.05 -5.29 9.14
C ILE A 133 -6.30 -6.39 10.18
N ASN A 134 -6.39 -6.04 11.48
CA ASN A 134 -6.59 -7.01 12.55
C ASN A 134 -8.03 -7.53 12.67
N ARG A 135 -8.97 -7.05 11.84
CA ARG A 135 -10.39 -7.41 11.89
C ARG A 135 -10.89 -8.05 10.60
N LEU A 136 -10.04 -8.09 9.57
CA LEU A 136 -10.40 -8.68 8.30
C LEU A 136 -10.35 -10.21 8.36
N PRO A 137 -11.27 -10.92 7.66
CA PRO A 137 -11.27 -12.36 7.60
C PRO A 137 -10.06 -12.90 6.81
N MET A 138 -9.63 -14.12 7.12
CA MET A 138 -8.46 -14.76 6.50
C MET A 138 -8.56 -14.84 4.97
N ASN A 139 -9.77 -15.03 4.45
CA ASN A 139 -10.04 -15.05 3.00
C ASN A 139 -9.55 -13.78 2.26
N TYR A 140 -9.61 -12.63 2.93
CA TYR A 140 -9.11 -11.38 2.36
C TYR A 140 -7.60 -11.44 2.08
N PHE A 141 -6.83 -12.00 3.03
CA PHE A 141 -5.38 -12.11 2.93
C PHE A 141 -4.94 -13.22 1.96
N GLU A 142 -5.70 -14.32 1.87
CA GLU A 142 -5.39 -15.43 0.96
C GLU A 142 -5.72 -15.10 -0.51
N SER A 143 -6.66 -14.19 -0.75
CA SER A 143 -7.07 -13.78 -2.10
C SER A 143 -6.20 -12.66 -2.69
N ARG A 144 -5.36 -12.02 -1.90
CA ARG A 144 -4.53 -10.86 -2.29
C ARG A 144 -3.06 -11.05 -1.91
N THR A 145 -2.18 -10.33 -2.58
CA THR A 145 -0.75 -10.36 -2.23
C THR A 145 -0.44 -9.42 -1.07
N ASN A 146 0.52 -9.79 -0.21
CA ASN A 146 1.00 -8.94 0.88
C ASN A 146 1.47 -7.57 0.38
N GLY A 147 2.10 -7.51 -0.81
CA GLY A 147 2.54 -6.27 -1.43
C GLY A 147 1.39 -5.33 -1.81
N GLU A 148 0.24 -5.87 -2.23
CA GLU A 148 -0.95 -5.07 -2.52
C GLU A 148 -1.51 -4.42 -1.25
N ILE A 149 -1.62 -5.20 -0.16
CA ILE A 149 -2.11 -4.70 1.13
C ILE A 149 -1.16 -3.63 1.70
N LEU A 150 0.14 -3.91 1.68
CA LEU A 150 1.16 -2.95 2.15
C LEU A 150 1.14 -1.65 1.34
N SER A 151 0.96 -1.73 0.02
CA SER A 151 0.87 -0.56 -0.86
C SER A 151 -0.30 0.36 -0.49
N ARG A 152 -1.42 -0.17 -0.01
CA ARG A 152 -2.57 0.64 0.47
C ARG A 152 -2.23 1.45 1.73
N VAL A 153 -1.48 0.85 2.66
CA VAL A 153 -1.06 1.52 3.91
C VAL A 153 -0.01 2.60 3.67
N THR A 154 0.88 2.37 2.71
CA THR A 154 2.02 3.25 2.41
C THR A 154 1.74 4.15 1.22
N ASN A 155 1.84 3.62 0.00
CA ASN A 155 1.84 4.42 -1.23
C ASN A 155 0.52 5.16 -1.48
N ASP A 156 -0.64 4.50 -1.24
CA ASP A 156 -1.93 5.14 -1.47
C ASP A 156 -2.19 6.26 -0.47
N VAL A 157 -1.88 6.04 0.81
CA VAL A 157 -2.03 7.07 1.85
C VAL A 157 -1.06 8.23 1.62
N ASP A 158 0.19 7.97 1.19
CA ASP A 158 1.15 9.02 0.83
C ASP A 158 0.70 9.81 -0.40
N THR A 159 0.12 9.15 -1.40
CA THR A 159 -0.48 9.79 -2.56
C THR A 159 -1.63 10.71 -2.15
N LEU A 160 -2.49 10.29 -1.22
CA LEU A 160 -3.53 11.12 -0.65
C LEU A 160 -2.95 12.31 0.10
N GLN A 161 -1.92 12.11 0.92
CA GLN A 161 -1.25 13.19 1.65
C GLN A 161 -0.72 14.29 0.72
N MET A 162 0.06 13.89 -0.29
CA MET A 162 0.63 14.82 -1.27
C MET A 162 -0.47 15.54 -2.05
N SER A 163 -1.48 14.80 -2.48
CA SER A 163 -2.59 15.36 -3.24
C SER A 163 -3.41 16.35 -2.42
N ILE A 164 -3.78 16.01 -1.19
CA ILE A 164 -4.54 16.90 -0.31
C ILE A 164 -3.76 18.19 -0.08
N ASN A 165 -2.47 18.09 0.28
CA ASN A 165 -1.64 19.26 0.56
C ASN A 165 -1.46 20.16 -0.68
N GLN A 166 -1.08 19.57 -1.81
CA GLN A 166 -0.72 20.31 -3.02
C GLN A 166 -1.97 20.73 -3.81
N SER A 167 -2.93 19.81 -4.05
CA SER A 167 -4.08 20.11 -4.92
C SER A 167 -5.01 21.13 -4.33
N MET A 168 -5.35 21.04 -3.04
CA MET A 168 -6.29 21.98 -2.40
C MET A 168 -5.71 23.40 -2.37
N THR A 169 -4.46 23.53 -1.94
CA THR A 169 -3.75 24.80 -1.92
C THR A 169 -3.70 25.43 -3.31
N GLN A 170 -3.21 24.65 -4.29
CA GLN A 170 -2.99 25.16 -5.65
C GLN A 170 -4.29 25.48 -6.39
N LEU A 171 -5.35 24.69 -6.17
CA LEU A 171 -6.66 24.96 -6.77
C LEU A 171 -7.23 26.30 -6.26
N ILE A 172 -7.24 26.51 -4.94
CA ILE A 172 -7.80 27.72 -4.33
C ILE A 172 -7.00 28.95 -4.76
N THR A 173 -5.68 28.91 -4.68
CA THR A 173 -4.83 30.03 -5.08
C THR A 173 -4.93 30.32 -6.57
N SER A 174 -4.95 29.30 -7.43
CA SER A 174 -5.06 29.46 -8.88
C SER A 174 -6.40 30.05 -9.31
N VAL A 175 -7.51 29.55 -8.74
CA VAL A 175 -8.85 30.09 -9.04
C VAL A 175 -8.98 31.53 -8.54
N THR A 176 -8.50 31.81 -7.32
CA THR A 176 -8.49 33.17 -6.75
C THR A 176 -7.64 34.13 -7.60
N THR A 177 -6.47 33.67 -8.05
CA THR A 177 -5.57 34.45 -8.92
C THR A 177 -6.23 34.74 -10.26
N LEU A 178 -6.82 33.74 -10.92
CA LEU A 178 -7.50 33.92 -12.20
C LEU A 178 -8.64 34.97 -12.11
N ILE A 179 -9.50 34.80 -11.12
CA ILE A 179 -10.64 35.75 -10.93
C ILE A 179 -10.11 37.13 -10.57
N GLY A 180 -9.21 37.24 -9.62
CA GLY A 180 -8.70 38.51 -9.14
C GLY A 180 -7.88 39.25 -10.21
N VAL A 181 -7.01 38.58 -10.94
CA VAL A 181 -6.25 39.18 -12.06
C VAL A 181 -7.17 39.63 -13.18
N PHE A 182 -8.19 38.82 -13.53
CA PHE A 182 -9.17 39.20 -14.54
C PHE A 182 -9.93 40.48 -14.14
N ILE A 183 -10.39 40.58 -12.89
CA ILE A 183 -11.04 41.79 -12.36
C ILE A 183 -10.08 42.99 -12.42
N MET A 184 -8.81 42.81 -12.03
CA MET A 184 -7.82 43.89 -12.06
C MET A 184 -7.51 44.34 -13.48
N MET A 185 -7.40 43.44 -14.44
CA MET A 185 -7.22 43.79 -15.87
C MET A 185 -8.42 44.58 -16.43
N LEU A 186 -9.64 44.13 -16.13
CA LEU A 186 -10.86 44.87 -16.49
C LEU A 186 -10.89 46.28 -15.88
N SER A 187 -10.40 46.45 -14.66
CA SER A 187 -10.33 47.75 -13.99
C SER A 187 -9.36 48.75 -14.61
N ILE A 188 -8.43 48.28 -15.43
CA ILE A 188 -7.47 49.11 -16.17
C ILE A 188 -8.04 49.47 -17.54
N ASN A 189 -8.28 48.44 -18.39
CA ASN A 189 -8.82 48.66 -19.72
C ASN A 189 -9.48 47.40 -20.29
N VAL A 190 -10.74 47.52 -20.71
CA VAL A 190 -11.54 46.38 -21.22
C VAL A 190 -10.97 45.85 -22.55
N TRP A 191 -10.53 46.72 -23.46
CA TRP A 191 -10.03 46.31 -24.77
C TRP A 191 -8.70 45.58 -24.66
N MET A 192 -7.81 46.03 -23.80
CA MET A 192 -6.56 45.31 -23.51
C MET A 192 -6.82 43.94 -22.85
N THR A 193 -7.82 43.88 -22.00
CA THR A 193 -8.25 42.61 -21.35
C THR A 193 -8.78 41.62 -22.38
N LEU A 194 -9.64 42.07 -23.30
CA LEU A 194 -10.15 41.23 -24.39
C LEU A 194 -9.00 40.69 -25.27
N ALA A 195 -8.05 41.55 -25.62
CA ALA A 195 -6.86 41.16 -26.39
C ALA A 195 -6.03 40.09 -25.64
N ALA A 196 -5.83 40.28 -24.34
CA ALA A 196 -5.08 39.30 -23.51
C ALA A 196 -5.83 37.97 -23.39
N VAL A 197 -7.16 38.01 -23.20
CA VAL A 197 -7.99 36.79 -23.13
C VAL A 197 -7.98 36.02 -24.44
N LEU A 198 -7.89 36.70 -25.58
CA LEU A 198 -7.81 36.05 -26.91
C LEU A 198 -6.57 35.14 -27.08
N ILE A 199 -5.50 35.39 -26.31
CA ILE A 199 -4.29 34.55 -26.31
C ILE A 199 -4.61 33.15 -25.79
N LEU A 200 -5.59 32.98 -24.88
CA LEU A 200 -5.90 31.69 -24.27
C LEU A 200 -6.41 30.64 -25.28
N PRO A 201 -7.45 30.91 -26.10
CA PRO A 201 -7.89 29.93 -27.09
C PRO A 201 -6.77 29.59 -28.11
N VAL A 202 -5.91 30.54 -28.47
CA VAL A 202 -4.77 30.30 -29.33
C VAL A 202 -3.79 29.35 -28.65
N SER A 203 -3.45 29.60 -27.39
CA SER A 203 -2.60 28.74 -26.58
C SER A 203 -3.18 27.32 -26.45
N MET A 204 -4.47 27.21 -26.10
CA MET A 204 -5.16 25.93 -25.97
C MET A 204 -5.18 25.14 -27.27
N PHE A 205 -5.41 25.78 -28.39
CA PHE A 205 -5.37 25.14 -29.71
C PHE A 205 -3.99 24.54 -30.02
N ILE A 206 -2.92 25.31 -29.76
CA ILE A 206 -1.54 24.87 -30.00
C ILE A 206 -1.19 23.71 -29.04
N ILE A 207 -1.53 23.85 -27.74
CA ILE A 207 -1.30 22.82 -26.74
C ILE A 207 -1.99 21.51 -27.14
N ASN A 208 -3.28 21.55 -27.48
CA ASN A 208 -4.02 20.37 -27.87
C ASN A 208 -3.43 19.67 -29.10
N LYS A 209 -2.95 20.43 -30.08
CA LYS A 209 -2.31 19.89 -31.28
C LYS A 209 -0.99 19.19 -30.95
N VAL A 210 -0.16 19.80 -30.11
CA VAL A 210 1.13 19.22 -29.67
C VAL A 210 0.89 17.99 -28.78
N MET A 211 -0.02 18.08 -27.82
CA MET A 211 -0.37 16.97 -26.92
C MET A 211 -0.88 15.75 -27.68
N LYS A 212 -1.79 15.93 -28.63
CA LYS A 212 -2.30 14.84 -29.46
C LYS A 212 -1.19 14.11 -30.24
N HIS A 213 -0.17 14.84 -30.70
CA HIS A 213 1.00 14.23 -31.36
C HIS A 213 1.94 13.55 -30.37
N SER A 214 2.19 14.16 -29.22
CA SER A 214 3.07 13.63 -28.17
C SER A 214 2.51 12.36 -27.54
N GLN A 215 1.19 12.28 -27.31
CA GLN A 215 0.53 11.20 -26.60
C GLN A 215 0.78 9.82 -27.22
N LYS A 216 0.84 9.74 -28.57
CA LYS A 216 1.14 8.49 -29.29
C LYS A 216 2.53 7.95 -28.92
N TYR A 217 3.51 8.83 -28.88
CA TYR A 217 4.89 8.45 -28.56
C TYR A 217 5.08 8.18 -27.07
N PHE A 218 4.37 8.92 -26.22
CA PHE A 218 4.36 8.68 -24.77
C PHE A 218 3.79 7.30 -24.44
N GLN A 219 2.68 6.90 -25.06
CA GLN A 219 2.11 5.56 -24.88
C GLN A 219 3.08 4.46 -25.31
N ALA A 220 3.70 4.62 -26.51
CA ALA A 220 4.71 3.69 -27.00
C ALA A 220 5.92 3.62 -26.06
N GLN A 221 6.40 4.77 -25.57
CA GLN A 221 7.48 4.82 -24.57
C GLN A 221 7.15 4.03 -23.32
N GLN A 222 5.94 4.18 -22.76
CA GLN A 222 5.52 3.44 -21.57
C GLN A 222 5.39 1.92 -21.84
N GLU A 223 4.87 1.55 -23.02
CA GLU A 223 4.76 0.14 -23.41
C GLU A 223 6.14 -0.52 -23.52
N TYR A 224 7.08 0.10 -24.24
CA TYR A 224 8.43 -0.46 -24.41
C TYR A 224 9.26 -0.39 -23.12
N LEU A 225 9.07 0.63 -22.30
CA LEU A 225 9.69 0.67 -20.97
C LEU A 225 9.21 -0.50 -20.09
N GLY A 226 7.91 -0.83 -20.15
CA GLY A 226 7.35 -2.00 -19.48
C GLY A 226 7.96 -3.32 -19.99
N LYS A 227 8.15 -3.46 -21.33
CA LYS A 227 8.79 -4.64 -21.95
C LYS A 227 10.25 -4.78 -21.51
N VAL A 228 11.03 -3.70 -21.60
CA VAL A 228 12.43 -3.69 -21.18
C VAL A 228 12.58 -4.04 -19.71
N ASN A 229 11.76 -3.46 -18.83
CA ASN A 229 11.79 -3.78 -17.40
C ASN A 229 11.40 -5.25 -17.14
N GLY A 230 10.34 -5.75 -17.81
CA GLY A 230 9.93 -7.15 -17.69
C GLY A 230 11.02 -8.12 -18.14
N GLN A 231 11.71 -7.81 -19.23
CA GLN A 231 12.83 -8.59 -19.75
C GLN A 231 14.03 -8.60 -18.80
N VAL A 232 14.36 -7.44 -18.19
CA VAL A 232 15.42 -7.35 -17.19
C VAL A 232 15.06 -8.20 -15.97
N GLU A 233 13.83 -8.10 -15.46
CA GLU A 233 13.34 -8.89 -14.32
C GLU A 233 13.39 -10.40 -14.62
N GLU A 234 12.95 -10.81 -15.82
CA GLU A 234 12.94 -12.20 -16.26
C GLU A 234 14.37 -12.77 -16.42
N ASN A 235 15.26 -12.02 -17.09
CA ASN A 235 16.66 -12.44 -17.28
C ASN A 235 17.45 -12.45 -15.96
N PHE A 236 17.18 -11.52 -15.05
CA PHE A 236 17.79 -11.53 -13.71
C PHE A 236 17.28 -12.69 -12.85
N GLY A 237 15.97 -12.92 -12.86
CA GLY A 237 15.35 -14.03 -12.09
C GLY A 237 15.71 -15.41 -12.64
N GLY A 238 15.93 -15.52 -13.96
CA GLY A 238 16.28 -16.74 -14.69
C GLY A 238 17.75 -16.82 -15.13
N HIS A 239 18.64 -16.01 -14.53
CA HIS A 239 20.02 -15.87 -15.02
C HIS A 239 20.78 -17.21 -15.11
N ASP A 240 20.63 -18.10 -14.12
CA ASP A 240 21.25 -19.41 -14.14
C ASP A 240 20.73 -20.26 -15.32
N VAL A 241 19.43 -20.18 -15.63
CA VAL A 241 18.81 -20.89 -16.75
C VAL A 241 19.36 -20.34 -18.08
N VAL A 242 19.41 -19.02 -18.25
CA VAL A 242 19.96 -18.38 -19.45
C VAL A 242 21.39 -18.85 -19.68
N ARG A 243 22.22 -18.90 -18.65
CA ARG A 243 23.62 -19.35 -18.71
C ARG A 243 23.76 -20.85 -19.01
N VAL A 244 23.02 -21.70 -18.31
CA VAL A 244 23.09 -23.17 -18.51
C VAL A 244 22.71 -23.55 -19.95
N PHE A 245 21.76 -22.81 -20.56
CA PHE A 245 21.32 -23.05 -21.93
C PHE A 245 22.05 -22.21 -22.99
N ASN A 246 23.07 -21.42 -22.62
CA ASN A 246 23.86 -20.53 -23.50
C ASN A 246 22.97 -19.61 -24.36
N LYS A 247 21.97 -18.95 -23.72
CA LYS A 247 20.99 -18.09 -24.37
C LYS A 247 21.24 -16.59 -24.19
N GLU A 248 22.42 -16.18 -23.72
CA GLU A 248 22.78 -14.79 -23.46
C GLU A 248 22.66 -13.91 -24.72
N GLN A 249 23.10 -14.44 -25.89
CA GLN A 249 23.05 -13.70 -27.15
C GLN A 249 21.62 -13.49 -27.64
N ASP A 250 20.73 -14.45 -27.43
CA ASP A 250 19.33 -14.35 -27.80
C ASP A 250 18.62 -13.32 -26.89
N ALA A 251 18.88 -13.38 -25.58
CA ALA A 251 18.36 -12.41 -24.61
C ALA A 251 18.84 -10.98 -24.91
N LEU A 252 20.13 -10.81 -25.30
CA LEU A 252 20.68 -9.51 -25.65
C LEU A 252 20.03 -8.94 -26.92
N LYS A 253 19.81 -9.76 -27.95
CA LYS A 253 19.15 -9.31 -29.18
C LYS A 253 17.73 -8.84 -28.95
N GLU A 254 16.99 -9.55 -28.13
CA GLU A 254 15.62 -9.18 -27.76
C GLU A 254 15.61 -7.87 -26.97
N PHE A 255 16.53 -7.73 -26.00
CA PHE A 255 16.72 -6.50 -25.23
C PHE A 255 17.06 -5.31 -26.17
N GLU A 256 18.00 -5.47 -27.07
CA GLU A 256 18.40 -4.42 -28.02
C GLU A 256 17.24 -4.00 -28.91
N HIS A 257 16.43 -4.95 -29.38
CA HIS A 257 15.24 -4.64 -30.18
C HIS A 257 14.25 -3.76 -29.42
N ASP A 258 13.89 -4.14 -28.20
CA ASP A 258 12.91 -3.39 -27.41
C ASP A 258 13.49 -2.06 -26.89
N ASN A 259 14.78 -2.04 -26.54
CA ASN A 259 15.48 -0.82 -26.14
C ASN A 259 15.60 0.19 -27.31
N GLN A 260 15.81 -0.27 -28.54
CA GLN A 260 15.79 0.60 -29.72
C GLN A 260 14.41 1.23 -29.93
N LYS A 261 13.34 0.46 -29.78
CA LYS A 261 11.96 0.97 -29.86
C LYS A 261 11.63 1.95 -28.73
N LEU A 262 12.12 1.66 -27.53
CA LEU A 262 12.04 2.58 -26.39
C LEU A 262 12.75 3.90 -26.70
N TYR A 263 13.99 3.85 -27.21
CA TYR A 263 14.77 5.01 -27.58
C TYR A 263 14.03 5.89 -28.61
N GLU A 264 13.53 5.31 -29.70
CA GLU A 264 12.80 6.05 -30.74
C GLU A 264 11.52 6.70 -30.20
N SER A 265 10.80 6.01 -29.34
CA SER A 265 9.56 6.51 -28.74
C SER A 265 9.84 7.59 -27.70
N ALA A 266 10.84 7.37 -26.84
CA ALA A 266 11.25 8.29 -25.79
C ALA A 266 11.79 9.60 -26.38
N TRP A 267 12.67 9.51 -27.41
CA TRP A 267 13.21 10.70 -28.06
C TRP A 267 12.09 11.60 -28.62
N LYS A 268 11.12 10.99 -29.34
CA LYS A 268 10.00 11.75 -29.94
C LYS A 268 9.06 12.29 -28.87
N SER A 269 8.77 11.49 -27.84
CA SER A 269 7.95 11.90 -26.69
C SER A 269 8.56 13.11 -25.97
N GLN A 270 9.86 13.05 -25.66
CA GLN A 270 10.59 14.12 -24.98
C GLN A 270 10.73 15.37 -25.86
N PHE A 271 10.95 15.21 -27.17
CA PHE A 271 11.02 16.33 -28.11
C PHE A 271 9.72 17.12 -28.13
N PHE A 272 8.57 16.44 -28.35
CA PHE A 272 7.27 17.12 -28.38
C PHE A 272 6.89 17.72 -27.03
N SER A 273 7.15 16.99 -25.94
CA SER A 273 6.88 17.51 -24.58
C SER A 273 7.80 18.69 -24.25
N GLY A 274 9.06 18.62 -24.61
CA GLY A 274 10.05 19.68 -24.38
C GLY A 274 9.76 20.96 -25.18
N MET A 275 9.12 20.85 -26.36
CA MET A 275 8.70 22.02 -27.16
C MET A 275 7.58 22.83 -26.51
N MET A 276 6.82 22.26 -25.55
CA MET A 276 5.70 22.96 -24.92
C MET A 276 6.11 24.26 -24.25
N MET A 277 7.20 24.25 -23.46
CA MET A 277 7.67 25.46 -22.76
C MET A 277 8.11 26.57 -23.72
N PRO A 278 8.98 26.33 -24.72
CA PRO A 278 9.32 27.35 -25.73
C PRO A 278 8.11 27.90 -26.49
N ILE A 279 7.18 27.05 -26.89
CA ILE A 279 5.96 27.49 -27.61
C ILE A 279 5.10 28.39 -26.71
N MET A 280 4.90 27.98 -25.44
CA MET A 280 4.15 28.79 -24.48
C MET A 280 4.81 30.13 -24.20
N GLN A 281 6.14 30.16 -24.09
CA GLN A 281 6.89 31.41 -23.97
C GLN A 281 6.74 32.30 -25.21
N PHE A 282 6.79 31.72 -26.40
CA PHE A 282 6.59 32.47 -27.63
C PHE A 282 5.19 33.09 -27.71
N VAL A 283 4.15 32.32 -27.39
CA VAL A 283 2.75 32.82 -27.33
C VAL A 283 2.59 33.90 -26.26
N GLY A 284 3.21 33.72 -25.10
CA GLY A 284 3.25 34.73 -24.04
C GLY A 284 3.93 36.04 -24.51
N ASN A 285 5.06 35.93 -25.20
CA ASN A 285 5.77 37.09 -25.75
C ASN A 285 4.96 37.84 -26.82
N LEU A 286 4.18 37.12 -27.66
CA LEU A 286 3.22 37.77 -28.55
C LEU A 286 2.17 38.59 -27.79
N GLY A 287 1.74 38.08 -26.66
CA GLY A 287 0.87 38.80 -25.74
C GLY A 287 1.51 40.10 -25.21
N TYR A 288 2.79 40.03 -24.82
CA TYR A 288 3.52 41.23 -24.41
C TYR A 288 3.61 42.28 -25.53
N VAL A 289 3.93 41.85 -26.77
CA VAL A 289 3.97 42.77 -27.94
C VAL A 289 2.61 43.40 -28.17
N MET A 290 1.52 42.65 -28.10
CA MET A 290 0.17 43.13 -28.29
C MET A 290 -0.19 44.17 -27.22
N VAL A 291 0.09 43.88 -25.95
CA VAL A 291 -0.16 44.81 -24.83
C VAL A 291 0.70 46.06 -24.92
N ALA A 292 1.97 45.94 -25.33
CA ALA A 292 2.86 47.09 -25.55
C ALA A 292 2.29 48.03 -26.64
N LEU A 293 1.84 47.48 -27.77
CA LEU A 293 1.24 48.26 -28.84
C LEU A 293 -0.08 48.91 -28.43
N LEU A 294 -1.01 48.15 -27.92
CA LEU A 294 -2.33 48.69 -27.47
C LEU A 294 -2.16 49.65 -26.29
N GLY A 295 -1.34 49.30 -25.32
CA GLY A 295 -1.02 50.12 -24.17
C GLY A 295 -0.39 51.45 -24.55
N GLY A 296 0.58 51.42 -25.49
CA GLY A 296 1.17 52.64 -26.04
C GLY A 296 0.13 53.55 -26.73
N ILE A 297 -0.76 52.98 -27.56
CA ILE A 297 -1.85 53.72 -28.21
C ILE A 297 -2.81 54.34 -27.19
N PHE A 298 -3.20 53.57 -26.17
CA PHE A 298 -4.14 54.08 -25.14
C PHE A 298 -3.48 55.08 -24.18
N ALA A 299 -2.16 54.93 -23.89
CA ALA A 299 -1.43 55.92 -23.12
C ALA A 299 -1.27 57.26 -23.87
N ILE A 300 -0.99 57.25 -25.17
CA ILE A 300 -0.95 58.46 -26.01
C ILE A 300 -2.31 59.13 -26.05
N LYS A 301 -3.40 58.35 -26.07
CA LYS A 301 -4.77 58.87 -26.01
C LYS A 301 -5.19 59.35 -24.59
N GLY A 302 -4.36 59.18 -23.58
CA GLY A 302 -4.62 59.57 -22.21
C GLY A 302 -5.68 58.70 -21.50
N THR A 303 -6.04 57.51 -22.04
CA THR A 303 -7.03 56.61 -21.44
C THR A 303 -6.49 55.70 -20.38
N ILE A 304 -5.17 55.49 -20.35
CA ILE A 304 -4.41 54.74 -19.35
C ILE A 304 -3.10 55.46 -19.02
N GLU A 305 -2.52 55.15 -17.88
CA GLU A 305 -1.21 55.67 -17.45
C GLU A 305 -0.06 54.71 -17.90
N VAL A 306 1.18 55.23 -17.96
CA VAL A 306 2.36 54.41 -18.34
C VAL A 306 2.57 53.24 -17.36
N GLY A 307 2.33 53.47 -16.07
CA GLY A 307 2.38 52.43 -15.05
C GLY A 307 1.35 51.32 -15.21
N ASP A 308 0.20 51.63 -15.85
CA ASP A 308 -0.82 50.62 -16.15
C ASP A 308 -0.32 49.58 -17.18
N ILE A 309 0.53 50.00 -18.15
CA ILE A 309 1.15 49.09 -19.11
C ILE A 309 2.06 48.07 -18.37
N GLN A 310 2.84 48.58 -17.43
CA GLN A 310 3.69 47.72 -16.59
C GLN A 310 2.87 46.74 -15.74
N SER A 311 1.79 47.23 -15.11
CA SER A 311 0.86 46.40 -14.33
C SER A 311 0.23 45.32 -15.20
N PHE A 312 -0.15 45.67 -16.44
CA PHE A 312 -0.76 44.75 -17.37
C PHE A 312 0.19 43.62 -17.84
N PHE A 313 1.46 43.93 -18.03
CA PHE A 313 2.48 42.90 -18.29
C PHE A 313 2.56 41.86 -17.18
N GLN A 314 2.53 42.31 -15.93
CA GLN A 314 2.54 41.38 -14.80
C GLN A 314 1.25 40.57 -14.71
N TYR A 315 0.08 41.20 -14.97
CA TYR A 315 -1.20 40.52 -14.96
C TYR A 315 -1.33 39.46 -16.05
N ILE A 316 -0.81 39.67 -17.27
CA ILE A 316 -0.79 38.62 -18.31
C ILE A 316 0.01 37.40 -17.84
N ARG A 317 1.18 37.62 -17.24
CA ARG A 317 1.99 36.54 -16.69
C ARG A 317 1.27 35.79 -15.58
N ASN A 318 0.67 36.51 -14.65
CA ASN A 318 -0.09 35.95 -13.55
C ASN A 318 -1.43 35.34 -13.99
N PHE A 319 -1.90 35.56 -15.21
CA PHE A 319 -3.11 34.97 -15.76
C PHE A 319 -2.85 33.61 -16.43
N THR A 320 -1.71 33.45 -17.12
CA THR A 320 -1.40 32.22 -17.83
C THR A 320 -0.89 31.10 -16.92
N GLN A 321 -0.13 31.43 -15.89
CA GLN A 321 0.45 30.47 -14.97
C GLN A 321 -0.59 29.60 -14.20
N PRO A 322 -1.66 30.16 -13.60
CA PRO A 322 -2.70 29.38 -12.92
C PRO A 322 -3.40 28.35 -13.80
N ILE A 323 -3.54 28.62 -15.09
CA ILE A 323 -4.19 27.70 -16.04
C ILE A 323 -3.38 26.42 -16.17
N GLN A 324 -2.05 26.54 -16.28
CA GLN A 324 -1.14 25.39 -16.31
C GLN A 324 -1.18 24.62 -14.98
N GLN A 325 -1.24 25.34 -13.86
CA GLN A 325 -1.36 24.74 -12.53
C GLN A 325 -2.65 23.95 -12.35
N ILE A 326 -3.80 24.47 -12.80
CA ILE A 326 -5.09 23.76 -12.75
C ILE A 326 -5.02 22.46 -13.57
N ALA A 327 -4.38 22.49 -14.74
CA ALA A 327 -4.20 21.28 -15.55
C ALA A 327 -3.35 20.21 -14.83
N GLN A 328 -2.29 20.61 -14.13
CA GLN A 328 -1.49 19.70 -13.30
C GLN A 328 -2.27 19.13 -12.11
N VAL A 329 -3.05 19.97 -11.42
CA VAL A 329 -3.92 19.57 -10.32
C VAL A 329 -4.94 18.53 -10.76
N THR A 330 -5.46 18.62 -11.98
CA THR A 330 -6.43 17.64 -12.51
C THR A 330 -5.85 16.23 -12.54
N ASN A 331 -4.59 16.09 -12.97
CA ASN A 331 -3.91 14.77 -12.97
C ASN A 331 -3.67 14.26 -11.54
N LEU A 332 -3.27 15.14 -10.63
CA LEU A 332 -3.03 14.80 -9.24
C LEU A 332 -4.34 14.39 -8.54
N LEU A 333 -5.46 15.06 -8.84
CA LEU A 333 -6.79 14.68 -8.34
C LEU A 333 -7.24 13.31 -8.88
N GLN A 334 -6.91 12.96 -10.12
CA GLN A 334 -7.22 11.62 -10.67
C GLN A 334 -6.45 10.54 -9.92
N SER A 335 -5.15 10.74 -9.67
CA SER A 335 -4.34 9.81 -8.86
C SER A 335 -4.86 9.70 -7.42
N SER A 336 -5.26 10.83 -6.84
CA SER A 336 -5.86 10.87 -5.51
C SER A 336 -7.18 10.11 -5.45
N ALA A 337 -8.03 10.24 -6.47
CA ALA A 337 -9.30 9.52 -6.53
C ALA A 337 -9.08 8.00 -6.61
N ALA A 338 -8.11 7.54 -7.41
CA ALA A 338 -7.77 6.13 -7.49
C ALA A 338 -7.20 5.58 -6.16
N ALA A 339 -6.30 6.33 -5.52
CA ALA A 339 -5.78 5.97 -4.20
C ALA A 339 -6.89 5.97 -3.13
N SER A 340 -7.79 6.97 -3.18
CA SER A 340 -8.95 7.07 -2.29
C SER A 340 -9.88 5.86 -2.46
N GLU A 341 -10.19 5.48 -3.71
CA GLU A 341 -11.01 4.31 -4.02
C GLU A 341 -10.44 3.05 -3.35
N ARG A 342 -9.15 2.75 -3.56
CA ARG A 342 -8.49 1.57 -2.97
C ARG A 342 -8.46 1.61 -1.44
N VAL A 343 -8.20 2.77 -0.84
CA VAL A 343 -8.17 2.92 0.63
C VAL A 343 -9.57 2.74 1.22
N PHE A 344 -10.61 3.37 0.64
CA PHE A 344 -11.97 3.24 1.17
C PHE A 344 -12.58 1.87 0.87
N GLU A 345 -12.29 1.26 -0.30
CA GLU A 345 -12.65 -0.13 -0.58
C GLU A 345 -12.11 -1.07 0.51
N PHE A 346 -10.85 -0.86 0.92
CA PHE A 346 -10.25 -1.61 2.02
C PHE A 346 -10.93 -1.35 3.37
N LEU A 347 -11.23 -0.10 3.69
CA LEU A 347 -11.86 0.25 4.97
C LEU A 347 -13.33 -0.21 5.07
N GLU A 348 -14.02 -0.33 3.93
CA GLU A 348 -15.41 -0.78 3.83
C GLU A 348 -15.55 -2.31 3.69
N GLU A 349 -14.42 -3.03 3.50
CA GLU A 349 -14.44 -4.50 3.41
C GLU A 349 -15.13 -5.10 4.64
N PRO A 350 -15.98 -6.13 4.51
CA PRO A 350 -16.62 -6.79 5.64
C PRO A 350 -15.60 -7.27 6.67
N GLU A 351 -15.86 -7.01 7.94
CA GLU A 351 -15.05 -7.50 9.06
C GLU A 351 -15.48 -8.90 9.46
N GLU A 352 -14.57 -9.65 10.06
CA GLU A 352 -14.88 -10.92 10.70
C GLU A 352 -15.95 -10.69 11.78
N GLU A 353 -17.01 -11.50 11.82
CA GLU A 353 -18.03 -11.41 12.85
C GLU A 353 -17.39 -11.60 14.23
N LEU A 354 -17.52 -10.59 15.08
CA LEU A 354 -16.64 -10.48 16.24
C LEU A 354 -17.06 -11.35 17.41
N GLN A 355 -18.34 -11.43 17.73
CA GLN A 355 -18.74 -12.13 18.95
C GLN A 355 -20.22 -12.54 18.90
N PRO A 356 -20.57 -13.76 19.39
CA PRO A 356 -21.93 -14.04 19.78
C PRO A 356 -22.35 -13.12 20.95
N GLU A 357 -23.65 -12.82 21.06
CA GLU A 357 -24.18 -11.96 22.15
C GLU A 357 -23.85 -12.51 23.55
N ASN A 358 -23.80 -13.85 23.70
CA ASN A 358 -23.42 -14.54 24.92
C ASN A 358 -22.39 -15.62 24.59
N PRO A 359 -21.08 -15.32 24.59
CA PRO A 359 -20.06 -16.29 24.28
C PRO A 359 -19.89 -17.34 25.39
N ASP A 360 -19.67 -18.58 24.98
CA ASP A 360 -19.30 -19.66 25.89
C ASP A 360 -17.91 -19.40 26.51
N SER A 361 -17.72 -19.86 27.76
CA SER A 361 -16.42 -19.78 28.43
C SER A 361 -15.50 -20.91 28.00
N ILE A 362 -14.20 -20.63 27.92
CA ILE A 362 -13.16 -21.66 27.71
C ILE A 362 -12.63 -22.26 29.00
N GLU A 363 -13.06 -21.75 30.15
CA GLU A 363 -12.60 -22.23 31.44
C GLU A 363 -13.11 -23.65 31.73
N GLY A 364 -12.20 -24.55 32.10
CA GLY A 364 -12.54 -25.93 32.46
C GLY A 364 -12.67 -26.88 31.26
N LEU A 365 -12.47 -26.42 30.03
CA LEU A 365 -12.46 -27.29 28.84
C LEU A 365 -11.22 -28.19 28.85
N GLU A 366 -11.40 -29.45 28.45
CA GLU A 366 -10.37 -30.48 28.42
C GLU A 366 -9.69 -30.58 27.06
N GLY A 367 -10.45 -30.41 25.97
CA GLY A 367 -9.94 -30.45 24.61
C GLY A 367 -10.46 -31.63 23.77
N ASN A 368 -11.64 -32.18 24.13
CA ASN A 368 -12.34 -33.11 23.25
C ASN A 368 -12.85 -32.35 22.00
N VAL A 369 -12.71 -32.91 20.82
CA VAL A 369 -13.13 -32.27 19.57
C VAL A 369 -14.03 -33.19 18.75
N GLN A 370 -15.20 -32.68 18.38
CA GLN A 370 -16.17 -33.42 17.57
C GLN A 370 -16.46 -32.69 16.27
N PHE A 371 -16.36 -33.41 15.16
CA PHE A 371 -16.80 -32.95 13.84
C PHE A 371 -18.06 -33.68 13.48
N GLU A 372 -19.14 -32.97 13.24
CA GLU A 372 -20.46 -33.54 12.90
C GLU A 372 -20.86 -33.08 11.51
N HIS A 373 -20.80 -33.96 10.52
CA HIS A 373 -21.23 -33.73 9.14
C HIS A 373 -20.72 -32.41 8.56
N VAL A 374 -19.44 -32.09 8.78
CA VAL A 374 -18.84 -30.83 8.37
C VAL A 374 -18.74 -30.76 6.85
N LYS A 375 -19.33 -29.72 6.28
CA LYS A 375 -19.28 -29.39 4.86
C LYS A 375 -18.71 -28.00 4.65
N PHE A 376 -17.77 -27.88 3.71
CA PHE A 376 -17.13 -26.59 3.45
C PHE A 376 -16.56 -26.46 2.04
N GLY A 377 -16.65 -25.26 1.48
CA GLY A 377 -15.95 -24.79 0.30
C GLY A 377 -15.62 -23.32 0.39
N TYR A 378 -14.43 -22.91 -0.08
CA TYR A 378 -14.04 -21.50 -0.11
C TYR A 378 -14.90 -20.67 -1.06
N ASN A 379 -15.45 -21.32 -2.09
CA ASN A 379 -16.43 -20.77 -3.02
C ASN A 379 -17.71 -21.61 -2.96
N PRO A 380 -18.89 -21.01 -3.05
CA PRO A 380 -20.16 -21.73 -3.02
C PRO A 380 -20.27 -22.85 -4.09
N ASP A 381 -19.61 -22.66 -5.23
CA ASP A 381 -19.65 -23.59 -6.37
C ASP A 381 -18.64 -24.74 -6.28
N LYS A 382 -17.72 -24.71 -5.30
CA LYS A 382 -16.66 -25.70 -5.15
C LYS A 382 -16.52 -26.18 -3.71
N ILE A 383 -17.19 -27.28 -3.40
CA ILE A 383 -17.05 -27.95 -2.11
C ILE A 383 -15.69 -28.65 -2.05
N ILE A 384 -15.00 -28.52 -0.92
CA ILE A 384 -13.68 -29.10 -0.64
C ILE A 384 -13.76 -30.17 0.45
N VAL A 385 -14.67 -30.00 1.39
CA VAL A 385 -15.01 -30.97 2.44
C VAL A 385 -16.49 -31.28 2.27
N ASN A 386 -16.85 -32.56 2.01
CA ASN A 386 -18.22 -32.93 1.67
C ASN A 386 -19.03 -33.40 2.88
N ASP A 387 -18.44 -34.33 3.69
CA ASP A 387 -19.06 -34.88 4.90
C ASP A 387 -17.96 -35.39 5.86
N PHE A 388 -17.37 -34.47 6.62
CA PHE A 388 -16.30 -34.83 7.53
C PHE A 388 -16.85 -35.01 8.93
N SER A 389 -16.80 -36.27 9.45
CA SER A 389 -17.27 -36.61 10.80
C SER A 389 -16.19 -37.39 11.54
N ALA A 390 -15.79 -36.92 12.71
CA ALA A 390 -14.81 -37.56 13.58
C ALA A 390 -15.04 -37.19 15.06
N ASP A 391 -14.74 -38.11 15.96
CA ASP A 391 -14.78 -37.92 17.41
C ASP A 391 -13.39 -38.12 17.99
N VAL A 392 -12.87 -37.09 18.67
CA VAL A 392 -11.52 -37.02 19.18
C VAL A 392 -11.57 -36.71 20.67
N HIS A 393 -10.93 -37.55 21.48
CA HIS A 393 -10.90 -37.42 22.93
C HIS A 393 -9.64 -36.67 23.40
N ASP A 394 -9.73 -36.06 24.59
CA ASP A 394 -8.63 -35.39 25.26
C ASP A 394 -7.34 -36.25 25.30
N GLY A 395 -6.22 -35.63 25.00
CA GLY A 395 -4.90 -36.26 25.01
C GLY A 395 -4.59 -37.18 23.83
N GLN A 396 -5.53 -37.44 22.90
CA GLN A 396 -5.29 -38.25 21.71
C GLN A 396 -4.38 -37.57 20.69
N LYS A 397 -3.56 -38.36 20.00
CA LYS A 397 -2.77 -37.97 18.86
C LYS A 397 -3.46 -38.41 17.56
N ILE A 398 -3.90 -37.44 16.77
CA ILE A 398 -4.63 -37.67 15.53
C ILE A 398 -3.73 -37.40 14.32
N ALA A 399 -3.53 -38.38 13.46
CA ALA A 399 -2.83 -38.19 12.18
C ALA A 399 -3.85 -37.99 11.04
N ILE A 400 -3.75 -36.86 10.35
CA ILE A 400 -4.54 -36.60 9.15
C ILE A 400 -3.66 -36.91 7.93
N VAL A 401 -4.01 -37.95 7.17
CA VAL A 401 -3.25 -38.45 6.02
C VAL A 401 -4.09 -38.42 4.74
N GLY A 402 -3.43 -38.28 3.60
CA GLY A 402 -4.10 -38.27 2.30
C GLY A 402 -3.28 -37.52 1.23
N PRO A 403 -3.65 -37.63 -0.05
CA PRO A 403 -2.96 -36.95 -1.14
C PRO A 403 -3.05 -35.42 -1.03
N THR A 404 -2.20 -34.72 -1.80
CA THR A 404 -2.27 -33.27 -1.91
C THR A 404 -3.63 -32.86 -2.49
N GLY A 405 -4.28 -31.88 -1.86
CA GLY A 405 -5.62 -31.45 -2.26
C GLY A 405 -6.78 -32.20 -1.61
N ALA A 406 -6.52 -33.20 -0.75
CA ALA A 406 -7.59 -33.93 -0.04
C ALA A 406 -8.39 -33.13 0.99
N GLY A 407 -7.99 -31.89 1.31
CA GLY A 407 -8.69 -31.05 2.28
C GLY A 407 -8.05 -30.99 3.68
N LYS A 408 -6.89 -31.63 3.93
CA LYS A 408 -6.24 -31.70 5.25
C LYS A 408 -6.03 -30.34 5.91
N THR A 409 -5.38 -29.40 5.23
CA THR A 409 -5.14 -28.05 5.73
C THR A 409 -6.46 -27.25 5.92
N THR A 410 -7.49 -27.58 5.14
CA THR A 410 -8.81 -26.95 5.29
C THR A 410 -9.47 -27.33 6.60
N ILE A 411 -9.38 -28.60 7.03
CA ILE A 411 -9.90 -29.05 8.34
C ILE A 411 -9.23 -28.28 9.48
N VAL A 412 -7.93 -28.09 9.42
CA VAL A 412 -7.18 -27.30 10.42
C VAL A 412 -7.67 -25.85 10.48
N LYS A 413 -7.87 -25.21 9.30
CA LYS A 413 -8.38 -23.84 9.22
C LYS A 413 -9.78 -23.71 9.79
N LEU A 414 -10.64 -24.72 9.58
CA LEU A 414 -12.00 -24.78 10.13
C LEU A 414 -11.98 -24.96 11.66
N LEU A 415 -11.11 -25.83 12.17
CA LEU A 415 -10.97 -26.08 13.60
C LEU A 415 -10.55 -24.80 14.36
N MET A 416 -9.61 -24.01 13.79
CA MET A 416 -9.22 -22.71 14.35
C MET A 416 -10.21 -21.57 14.07
N ARG A 417 -11.32 -21.91 13.43
CA ARG A 417 -12.35 -20.93 13.03
C ARG A 417 -11.76 -19.75 12.25
N PHE A 418 -10.81 -20.01 11.32
CA PHE A 418 -10.42 -19.04 10.29
C PHE A 418 -11.51 -18.89 9.23
N TYR A 419 -12.35 -19.93 9.10
CA TYR A 419 -13.55 -19.97 8.29
C TYR A 419 -14.65 -20.66 9.09
N ASP A 420 -15.89 -20.22 8.93
CA ASP A 420 -17.04 -20.93 9.47
C ASP A 420 -17.50 -22.02 8.46
N VAL A 421 -18.00 -23.15 8.97
CA VAL A 421 -18.49 -24.26 8.15
C VAL A 421 -19.74 -23.85 7.36
N ASN A 422 -19.92 -24.40 6.14
CA ASN A 422 -21.12 -24.14 5.35
C ASN A 422 -22.32 -24.96 5.87
N ASP A 423 -22.06 -26.18 6.38
CA ASP A 423 -23.07 -27.06 6.99
C ASP A 423 -22.38 -27.95 8.03
N GLY A 424 -23.15 -28.53 8.96
CA GLY A 424 -22.64 -29.30 10.08
C GLY A 424 -22.13 -28.44 11.22
N SER A 425 -21.36 -29.04 12.13
CA SER A 425 -20.80 -28.37 13.29
C SER A 425 -19.44 -28.92 13.70
N ILE A 426 -18.61 -28.07 14.29
CA ILE A 426 -17.38 -28.44 15.01
C ILE A 426 -17.59 -28.05 16.46
N LYS A 427 -17.37 -28.99 17.38
CA LYS A 427 -17.58 -28.77 18.80
C LYS A 427 -16.31 -29.03 19.57
N VAL A 428 -16.06 -28.23 20.61
CA VAL A 428 -15.02 -28.44 21.62
C VAL A 428 -15.71 -28.67 22.93
N ASP A 429 -15.49 -29.85 23.56
CA ASP A 429 -16.16 -30.29 24.80
C ASP A 429 -17.69 -30.14 24.75
N GLY A 430 -18.30 -30.47 23.59
CA GLY A 430 -19.74 -30.39 23.36
C GLY A 430 -20.26 -29.01 22.98
N HIS A 431 -19.47 -27.97 23.04
CA HIS A 431 -19.83 -26.60 22.67
C HIS A 431 -19.44 -26.31 21.21
N ASP A 432 -20.37 -25.79 20.41
CA ASP A 432 -20.09 -25.39 19.04
C ASP A 432 -19.08 -24.25 19.01
N ILE A 433 -18.03 -24.35 18.19
CA ILE A 433 -16.97 -23.34 18.09
C ILE A 433 -17.50 -21.96 17.67
N ARG A 434 -18.68 -21.90 17.04
CA ARG A 434 -19.35 -20.64 16.67
C ARG A 434 -19.88 -19.86 17.88
N ASN A 435 -20.09 -20.52 19.02
CA ASN A 435 -20.58 -19.90 20.24
C ASN A 435 -19.49 -19.26 21.09
N PHE A 436 -18.22 -19.53 20.80
CA PHE A 436 -17.10 -18.88 21.49
C PHE A 436 -16.75 -17.54 20.88
N ASN A 437 -16.15 -16.67 21.71
CA ASN A 437 -15.36 -15.58 21.17
C ASN A 437 -14.14 -16.13 20.41
N ARG A 438 -13.89 -15.68 19.17
CA ARG A 438 -12.79 -16.20 18.33
C ARG A 438 -11.41 -16.06 18.98
N SER A 439 -11.15 -14.98 19.74
CA SER A 439 -9.90 -14.82 20.46
C SER A 439 -9.73 -15.86 21.54
N ASN A 440 -10.76 -16.07 22.38
CA ASN A 440 -10.73 -17.04 23.46
C ASN A 440 -10.63 -18.48 22.91
N LEU A 441 -11.41 -18.80 21.87
CA LEU A 441 -11.29 -20.08 21.20
C LEU A 441 -9.85 -20.35 20.74
N ARG A 442 -9.21 -19.36 20.09
CA ARG A 442 -7.83 -19.50 19.57
C ARG A 442 -6.78 -19.62 20.68
N GLU A 443 -7.05 -19.16 21.89
CA GLU A 443 -6.20 -19.37 23.06
C GLU A 443 -6.09 -20.85 23.47
N MET A 444 -7.05 -21.69 23.08
CA MET A 444 -6.97 -23.12 23.32
C MET A 444 -6.02 -23.84 22.37
N PHE A 445 -5.66 -23.24 21.23
CA PHE A 445 -4.88 -23.86 20.18
C PHE A 445 -3.43 -23.42 20.17
N GLY A 446 -2.51 -24.37 20.17
CA GLY A 446 -1.09 -24.19 19.82
C GLY A 446 -0.83 -24.64 18.39
N MET A 447 -0.04 -23.89 17.64
CA MET A 447 0.19 -24.17 16.22
C MET A 447 1.67 -24.15 15.85
N VAL A 448 2.12 -25.22 15.19
CA VAL A 448 3.45 -25.28 14.56
C VAL A 448 3.24 -25.55 13.08
N LEU A 449 3.49 -24.53 12.27
CA LEU A 449 3.31 -24.57 10.81
C LEU A 449 4.55 -25.07 10.08
N GLN A 450 4.35 -25.55 8.86
CA GLN A 450 5.41 -25.88 7.91
C GLN A 450 6.29 -24.66 7.61
N ASP A 451 5.66 -23.52 7.27
CA ASP A 451 6.34 -22.25 7.05
C ASP A 451 6.52 -21.55 8.40
N THR A 452 7.69 -21.71 8.99
CA THR A 452 8.03 -21.14 10.29
C THR A 452 8.26 -19.64 10.18
N TRP A 453 7.50 -18.85 10.97
CA TRP A 453 7.65 -17.40 11.04
C TRP A 453 8.26 -16.96 12.37
N LEU A 454 9.35 -16.18 12.28
CA LEU A 454 9.97 -15.52 13.41
C LEU A 454 9.95 -14.00 13.17
N PHE A 455 9.73 -13.25 14.23
CA PHE A 455 9.73 -11.79 14.18
C PHE A 455 11.16 -11.24 14.27
N SER A 456 11.41 -10.08 13.67
CA SER A 456 12.62 -9.31 13.95
C SER A 456 12.65 -8.93 15.43
N GLY A 457 13.74 -9.31 16.12
CA GLY A 457 13.89 -9.17 17.56
C GLY A 457 14.79 -10.26 18.13
N THR A 458 14.91 -10.33 19.46
CA THR A 458 15.75 -11.31 20.12
C THR A 458 15.14 -12.73 20.07
N ILE A 459 15.98 -13.76 20.21
CA ILE A 459 15.52 -15.14 20.37
C ILE A 459 14.59 -15.26 21.60
N MET A 460 14.93 -14.58 22.69
CA MET A 460 14.11 -14.54 23.92
C MET A 460 12.70 -14.02 23.63
N GLU A 461 12.57 -12.90 22.93
CA GLU A 461 11.28 -12.30 22.57
C GLU A 461 10.48 -13.21 21.64
N ASN A 462 11.15 -13.86 20.69
CA ASN A 462 10.50 -14.78 19.76
C ASN A 462 9.90 -16.03 20.46
N ILE A 463 10.56 -16.56 21.47
CA ILE A 463 9.99 -17.67 22.25
C ILE A 463 8.91 -17.16 23.18
N ARG A 464 9.13 -16.01 23.87
CA ARG A 464 8.17 -15.36 24.78
C ARG A 464 6.88 -14.94 24.10
N TYR A 465 6.88 -14.81 22.75
CA TYR A 465 5.67 -14.52 21.98
C TYR A 465 4.54 -15.53 22.23
N GLY A 466 4.85 -16.78 22.62
CA GLY A 466 3.85 -17.78 23.03
C GLY A 466 3.08 -17.41 24.29
N ARG A 467 3.74 -16.73 25.25
CA ARG A 467 3.15 -16.21 26.49
C ARG A 467 3.94 -15.00 26.96
N LEU A 468 3.39 -13.80 26.75
CA LEU A 468 4.11 -12.52 26.91
C LEU A 468 4.52 -12.20 28.35
N ASP A 469 3.83 -12.73 29.34
CA ASP A 469 4.09 -12.58 30.78
C ASP A 469 5.06 -13.62 31.35
N ALA A 470 5.56 -14.54 30.52
CA ALA A 470 6.50 -15.57 30.93
C ALA A 470 7.84 -14.99 31.40
N THR A 471 8.39 -15.56 32.49
CA THR A 471 9.72 -15.20 32.99
C THR A 471 10.83 -15.73 32.09
N ASP A 472 12.05 -15.19 32.25
CA ASP A 472 13.24 -15.67 31.49
C ASP A 472 13.51 -17.15 31.77
N GLU A 473 13.30 -17.61 33.01
CA GLU A 473 13.48 -19.00 33.41
C GLU A 473 12.50 -19.94 32.71
N GLU A 474 11.23 -19.54 32.56
CA GLU A 474 10.21 -20.30 31.84
C GLU A 474 10.55 -20.38 30.33
N VAL A 475 11.00 -19.28 29.73
CA VAL A 475 11.48 -19.28 28.34
C VAL A 475 12.66 -20.21 28.14
N ILE A 476 13.63 -20.19 29.06
CA ILE A 476 14.79 -21.10 29.03
C ILE A 476 14.35 -22.56 29.22
N ALA A 477 13.38 -22.82 30.09
CA ALA A 477 12.82 -24.16 30.29
C ALA A 477 12.15 -24.69 29.03
N ALA A 478 11.35 -23.87 28.35
CA ALA A 478 10.72 -24.20 27.07
C ALA A 478 11.76 -24.48 25.98
N ALA A 479 12.81 -23.66 25.89
CA ALA A 479 13.91 -23.88 24.95
C ALA A 479 14.69 -25.19 25.20
N LYS A 480 14.85 -25.58 26.48
CA LYS A 480 15.44 -26.87 26.86
C LYS A 480 14.53 -28.03 26.44
N ALA A 481 13.23 -27.93 26.68
CA ALA A 481 12.24 -28.93 26.30
C ALA A 481 12.16 -29.10 24.77
N ALA A 482 12.36 -28.02 24.02
CA ALA A 482 12.45 -28.02 22.56
C ALA A 482 13.83 -28.42 22.03
N HIS A 483 14.80 -28.82 22.86
CA HIS A 483 16.16 -29.18 22.47
C HIS A 483 16.97 -28.11 21.71
N ILE A 484 16.60 -26.81 21.80
CA ILE A 484 17.27 -25.70 21.11
C ILE A 484 18.22 -24.90 22.03
N HIS A 485 18.13 -25.07 23.35
CA HIS A 485 18.92 -24.33 24.35
C HIS A 485 20.44 -24.34 24.06
N ASN A 486 21.00 -25.48 23.76
CA ASN A 486 22.44 -25.61 23.51
C ASN A 486 22.90 -24.84 22.28
N PHE A 487 22.08 -24.82 21.22
CA PHE A 487 22.33 -24.01 20.05
C PHE A 487 22.29 -22.50 20.41
N ILE A 488 21.28 -22.06 21.17
CA ILE A 488 21.15 -20.66 21.58
C ILE A 488 22.38 -20.20 22.36
N MET A 489 22.85 -21.01 23.30
CA MET A 489 24.03 -20.67 24.12
C MET A 489 25.34 -20.61 23.34
N GLN A 490 25.42 -21.25 22.16
CA GLN A 490 26.56 -21.15 21.25
C GLN A 490 26.56 -19.90 20.37
N GLN A 491 25.43 -19.18 20.32
CA GLN A 491 25.33 -17.99 19.52
C GLN A 491 25.92 -16.76 20.23
N PRO A 492 26.48 -15.79 19.47
CA PRO A 492 26.91 -14.52 20.05
C PRO A 492 25.72 -13.80 20.72
N GLY A 493 25.82 -13.59 22.05
CA GLY A 493 24.73 -12.98 22.82
C GLY A 493 23.66 -13.96 23.34
N GLY A 494 23.72 -15.25 22.99
CA GLY A 494 22.81 -16.27 23.48
C GLY A 494 21.34 -15.92 23.19
N TYR A 495 20.49 -15.91 24.22
CA TYR A 495 19.07 -15.53 24.09
C TYR A 495 18.84 -14.08 23.64
N GLN A 496 19.81 -13.19 23.79
CA GLN A 496 19.74 -11.80 23.35
C GLN A 496 20.21 -11.61 21.89
N MET A 497 20.61 -12.67 21.20
CA MET A 497 20.91 -12.62 19.77
C MET A 497 19.67 -12.12 19.02
N VAL A 498 19.87 -11.06 18.22
CA VAL A 498 18.82 -10.49 17.36
C VAL A 498 18.75 -11.30 16.07
N LEU A 499 17.55 -11.73 15.72
CA LEU A 499 17.23 -12.32 14.43
C LEU A 499 17.07 -11.22 13.40
N ASP A 500 17.71 -11.36 12.23
CA ASP A 500 17.56 -10.41 11.12
C ASP A 500 16.15 -10.48 10.49
N GLU A 501 15.79 -9.47 9.70
CA GLU A 501 14.45 -9.39 9.08
C GLU A 501 14.11 -10.60 8.19
N GLU A 502 15.11 -11.18 7.53
CA GLU A 502 14.96 -12.38 6.70
C GLU A 502 15.17 -13.67 7.50
N THR A 503 15.55 -13.54 8.78
CA THR A 503 15.95 -14.67 9.64
C THR A 503 16.99 -15.60 8.98
N SER A 504 17.87 -15.01 8.15
CA SER A 504 18.89 -15.72 7.38
C SER A 504 20.03 -16.24 8.25
N ASN A 505 20.17 -15.72 9.47
CA ASN A 505 21.19 -16.07 10.45
C ASN A 505 20.87 -17.35 11.26
N VAL A 506 19.75 -18.02 10.98
CA VAL A 506 19.38 -19.33 11.57
C VAL A 506 18.87 -20.29 10.49
N SER A 507 19.22 -21.58 10.62
CA SER A 507 18.79 -22.61 9.66
C SER A 507 17.28 -22.90 9.79
N GLN A 508 16.68 -23.50 8.75
CA GLN A 508 15.25 -23.85 8.75
C GLN A 508 14.87 -24.78 9.92
N GLY A 509 15.72 -25.76 10.25
CA GLY A 509 15.48 -26.64 11.40
C GLY A 509 15.56 -25.91 12.74
N GLN A 510 16.46 -24.93 12.87
CA GLN A 510 16.55 -24.09 14.07
C GLN A 510 15.31 -23.18 14.21
N LYS A 511 14.83 -22.58 13.11
CA LYS A 511 13.56 -21.83 13.11
C LYS A 511 12.41 -22.71 13.62
N GLN A 512 12.33 -23.95 13.16
CA GLN A 512 11.28 -24.87 13.57
C GLN A 512 11.38 -25.21 15.08
N LEU A 513 12.59 -25.47 15.60
CA LEU A 513 12.79 -25.69 17.03
C LEU A 513 12.42 -24.47 17.88
N LEU A 514 12.69 -23.24 17.41
CA LEU A 514 12.27 -22.01 18.08
C LEU A 514 10.75 -21.86 18.12
N THR A 515 10.06 -22.21 17.01
CA THR A 515 8.58 -22.18 16.99
C THR A 515 7.96 -23.28 17.86
N ILE A 516 8.61 -24.45 17.97
CA ILE A 516 8.22 -25.50 18.92
C ILE A 516 8.40 -25.01 20.37
N ALA A 517 9.53 -24.34 20.69
CA ALA A 517 9.74 -23.75 22.01
C ALA A 517 8.64 -22.70 22.35
N ARG A 518 8.24 -21.88 21.38
CA ARG A 518 7.12 -20.95 21.50
C ARG A 518 5.80 -21.68 21.86
N ALA A 519 5.50 -22.78 21.16
CA ALA A 519 4.29 -23.57 21.40
C ALA A 519 4.33 -24.30 22.77
N ILE A 520 5.52 -24.79 23.19
CA ILE A 520 5.69 -25.39 24.54
C ILE A 520 5.42 -24.34 25.62
N LEU A 521 5.92 -23.12 25.46
CA LEU A 521 5.74 -22.02 26.42
C LEU A 521 4.27 -21.57 26.51
N ALA A 522 3.54 -21.60 25.40
CA ALA A 522 2.13 -21.21 25.32
C ALA A 522 1.22 -22.17 26.12
N ASP A 523 1.60 -23.45 26.23
CA ASP A 523 0.91 -24.50 27.02
C ASP A 523 -0.57 -24.71 26.67
N ASN A 524 -0.89 -24.69 25.37
CA ASN A 524 -2.26 -24.83 24.86
C ASN A 524 -2.78 -26.28 25.00
N LYS A 525 -4.10 -26.46 25.11
CA LYS A 525 -4.79 -27.75 25.26
C LYS A 525 -4.83 -28.56 23.97
N ILE A 526 -5.04 -27.90 22.86
CA ILE A 526 -5.15 -28.54 21.54
C ILE A 526 -3.99 -28.07 20.68
N LEU A 527 -3.32 -28.99 20.01
CA LEU A 527 -2.17 -28.72 19.15
C LEU A 527 -2.51 -29.00 17.70
N ILE A 528 -2.02 -28.14 16.83
CA ILE A 528 -2.09 -28.29 15.38
C ILE A 528 -0.66 -28.26 14.84
N LEU A 529 -0.24 -29.36 14.22
CA LEU A 529 1.12 -29.57 13.78
C LEU A 529 1.14 -29.91 12.28
N ASP A 530 1.86 -29.12 11.49
CA ASP A 530 2.07 -29.37 10.06
C ASP A 530 3.53 -29.81 9.83
N GLU A 531 3.72 -31.09 9.46
CA GLU A 531 4.98 -31.80 9.55
C GLU A 531 5.76 -31.86 8.23
N ALA A 532 5.87 -30.80 7.47
CA ALA A 532 6.70 -30.83 6.25
C ALA A 532 8.13 -30.34 6.51
N THR A 533 9.10 -31.30 6.61
CA THR A 533 10.53 -30.99 6.75
C THR A 533 11.33 -31.56 5.58
N SER A 534 11.23 -30.96 4.40
CA SER A 534 11.93 -31.45 3.20
C SER A 534 13.41 -31.00 3.08
N SER A 535 13.96 -30.20 4.02
CA SER A 535 15.26 -29.54 3.84
C SER A 535 16.11 -29.46 5.12
N VAL A 536 15.98 -30.43 6.04
CA VAL A 536 16.68 -30.44 7.33
C VAL A 536 17.63 -31.65 7.41
N ASP A 537 18.82 -31.46 7.99
CA ASP A 537 19.75 -32.57 8.22
C ASP A 537 19.21 -33.59 9.25
N THR A 538 19.66 -34.84 9.15
CA THR A 538 19.16 -35.96 9.95
C THR A 538 19.29 -35.73 11.47
N ARG A 539 20.33 -35.02 11.92
CA ARG A 539 20.55 -34.78 13.36
C ARG A 539 19.53 -33.78 13.90
N THR A 540 19.33 -32.68 13.18
CA THR A 540 18.32 -31.66 13.53
C THR A 540 16.91 -32.25 13.41
N GLU A 541 16.68 -33.12 12.42
CA GLU A 541 15.41 -33.84 12.27
C GLU A 541 15.07 -34.67 13.52
N MET A 542 16.02 -35.43 14.07
CA MET A 542 15.82 -36.18 15.32
C MET A 542 15.55 -35.27 16.53
N GLN A 543 16.15 -34.08 16.56
CA GLN A 543 15.86 -33.10 17.62
C GLN A 543 14.44 -32.53 17.50
N ILE A 544 14.02 -32.22 16.27
CA ILE A 544 12.65 -31.76 15.99
C ILE A 544 11.63 -32.82 16.42
N GLN A 545 11.87 -34.11 16.06
CA GLN A 545 10.96 -35.18 16.45
C GLN A 545 10.82 -35.29 17.98
N LYS A 546 11.94 -35.28 18.73
CA LYS A 546 11.92 -35.30 20.19
C LYS A 546 11.21 -34.08 20.79
N ALA A 547 11.41 -32.93 20.21
CA ALA A 547 10.75 -31.70 20.64
C ALA A 547 9.23 -31.76 20.40
N MET A 548 8.81 -32.31 19.25
CA MET A 548 7.40 -32.54 18.92
C MET A 548 6.76 -33.54 19.86
N ASP A 549 7.44 -34.68 20.14
CA ASP A 549 6.95 -35.68 21.09
C ASP A 549 6.79 -35.10 22.49
N ASN A 550 7.71 -34.23 22.94
CA ASN A 550 7.56 -33.50 24.21
C ASN A 550 6.38 -32.52 24.18
N LEU A 551 6.18 -31.82 23.08
CA LEU A 551 5.09 -30.87 22.93
C LEU A 551 3.72 -31.57 22.98
N MET A 552 3.58 -32.75 22.36
CA MET A 552 2.29 -33.49 22.27
C MET A 552 1.88 -34.21 23.55
N LYS A 553 2.76 -34.41 24.51
CA LYS A 553 2.46 -35.18 25.74
C LYS A 553 1.28 -34.58 26.51
N GLY A 554 0.22 -35.38 26.72
CA GLY A 554 -0.96 -34.99 27.48
C GLY A 554 -1.81 -33.90 26.85
N ARG A 555 -1.76 -33.75 25.52
CA ARG A 555 -2.53 -32.75 24.78
C ARG A 555 -3.16 -33.37 23.56
N THR A 556 -4.37 -32.96 23.23
CA THR A 556 -5.05 -33.35 21.99
C THR A 556 -4.28 -32.77 20.81
N SER A 557 -3.78 -33.61 19.88
CA SER A 557 -2.84 -33.19 18.86
C SER A 557 -3.29 -33.61 17.47
N PHE A 558 -3.60 -32.66 16.61
CA PHE A 558 -3.90 -32.89 15.19
C PHE A 558 -2.63 -32.69 14.38
N VAL A 559 -2.16 -33.75 13.73
CA VAL A 559 -0.91 -33.74 12.95
C VAL A 559 -1.24 -33.99 11.47
N ILE A 560 -0.90 -33.03 10.59
CA ILE A 560 -0.86 -33.27 9.15
C ILE A 560 0.41 -34.06 8.90
N ALA A 561 0.28 -35.40 8.86
CA ALA A 561 1.43 -36.27 8.90
C ALA A 561 2.01 -36.51 7.49
N HIS A 562 3.30 -36.20 7.37
CA HIS A 562 4.13 -36.52 6.21
C HIS A 562 5.25 -37.52 6.53
N ARG A 563 5.34 -37.95 7.79
CA ARG A 563 6.35 -38.90 8.29
C ARG A 563 5.73 -40.18 8.80
N LEU A 564 6.45 -41.27 8.51
CA LEU A 564 6.02 -42.60 8.89
C LEU A 564 5.93 -42.80 10.42
N SER A 565 6.89 -42.26 11.17
CA SER A 565 6.91 -42.36 12.64
C SER A 565 5.69 -41.74 13.27
N THR A 566 5.33 -40.53 12.85
CA THR A 566 4.17 -39.78 13.37
C THR A 566 2.84 -40.49 13.06
N ILE A 567 2.74 -41.14 11.89
CA ILE A 567 1.55 -41.90 11.50
C ILE A 567 1.43 -43.18 12.34
N LYS A 568 2.54 -43.91 12.56
CA LYS A 568 2.53 -45.15 13.32
C LYS A 568 2.16 -44.97 14.80
N ASP A 569 2.60 -43.87 15.39
CA ASP A 569 2.43 -43.56 16.82
C ASP A 569 1.13 -42.74 17.08
N ALA A 570 0.25 -42.63 16.10
CA ALA A 570 -1.04 -41.96 16.26
C ALA A 570 -2.10 -42.88 16.85
N ASP A 571 -2.89 -42.38 17.80
CA ASP A 571 -4.02 -43.09 18.41
C ASP A 571 -5.19 -43.23 17.42
N LEU A 572 -5.33 -42.27 16.51
CA LEU A 572 -6.35 -42.24 15.47
C LEU A 572 -5.78 -41.68 14.17
N ILE A 573 -5.94 -42.42 13.10
CA ILE A 573 -5.57 -41.99 11.74
C ILE A 573 -6.85 -41.71 10.96
N LEU A 574 -6.96 -40.48 10.44
CA LEU A 574 -8.05 -40.05 9.55
C LEU A 574 -7.50 -40.00 8.12
N VAL A 575 -7.97 -40.90 7.28
CA VAL A 575 -7.54 -41.01 5.89
C VAL A 575 -8.47 -40.24 5.01
N MET A 576 -7.99 -39.14 4.46
CA MET A 576 -8.79 -38.24 3.61
C MET A 576 -8.52 -38.46 2.13
N LYS A 577 -9.60 -38.46 1.35
CA LYS A 577 -9.56 -38.43 -0.11
C LYS A 577 -10.77 -37.64 -0.65
N ASP A 578 -10.50 -36.74 -1.60
CA ASP A 578 -11.52 -35.93 -2.28
C ASP A 578 -12.50 -35.22 -1.34
N GLY A 579 -12.02 -34.80 -0.15
CA GLY A 579 -12.81 -34.06 0.84
C GLY A 579 -13.55 -34.88 1.88
N ASP A 580 -13.45 -36.21 1.84
CA ASP A 580 -14.12 -37.13 2.76
C ASP A 580 -13.11 -37.96 3.56
N ILE A 581 -13.54 -38.43 4.76
CA ILE A 581 -12.84 -39.50 5.46
C ILE A 581 -13.27 -40.82 4.84
N ILE A 582 -12.35 -41.51 4.17
CA ILE A 582 -12.60 -42.80 3.55
C ILE A 582 -12.26 -43.99 4.45
N GLU A 583 -11.31 -43.80 5.38
CA GLU A 583 -10.89 -44.80 6.39
C GLU A 583 -10.53 -44.08 7.68
N GLN A 584 -10.80 -44.73 8.82
CA GLN A 584 -10.35 -44.29 10.14
C GLN A 584 -10.06 -45.49 11.03
N GLY A 585 -9.06 -45.37 11.91
CA GLY A 585 -8.62 -46.42 12.82
C GLY A 585 -7.15 -46.23 13.23
N ASP A 586 -6.58 -47.20 13.92
CA ASP A 586 -5.15 -47.20 14.22
C ASP A 586 -4.31 -47.77 13.04
N HIS A 587 -2.99 -47.69 13.18
CA HIS A 587 -2.05 -48.11 12.14
C HIS A 587 -2.21 -49.60 11.76
N GLU A 588 -2.33 -50.50 12.76
CA GLU A 588 -2.39 -51.94 12.54
C GLU A 588 -3.74 -52.33 11.91
N GLU A 589 -4.84 -51.75 12.37
CA GLU A 589 -6.16 -51.98 11.83
C GLU A 589 -6.25 -51.60 10.35
N LEU A 590 -5.76 -50.36 10.02
CA LEU A 590 -5.83 -49.85 8.67
C LEU A 590 -4.92 -50.64 7.69
N LEU A 591 -3.76 -51.10 8.12
CA LEU A 591 -2.92 -52.00 7.31
C LEU A 591 -3.58 -53.34 7.09
N ALA A 592 -4.23 -53.89 8.13
CA ALA A 592 -4.90 -55.21 8.04
C ALA A 592 -6.10 -55.15 7.06
N ARG A 593 -6.78 -54.01 6.92
CA ARG A 593 -7.89 -53.80 5.98
C ARG A 593 -7.41 -53.79 4.51
N LYS A 594 -6.13 -53.60 4.23
CA LYS A 594 -5.54 -53.54 2.87
C LYS A 594 -6.27 -52.55 1.95
N GLY A 595 -6.72 -51.45 2.51
CA GLY A 595 -7.45 -50.39 1.82
C GLY A 595 -6.54 -49.30 1.28
N PHE A 596 -7.10 -48.11 1.08
CA PHE A 596 -6.37 -46.95 0.55
C PHE A 596 -5.21 -46.53 1.41
N TYR A 597 -5.31 -46.63 2.75
CA TYR A 597 -4.21 -46.38 3.67
C TYR A 597 -3.03 -47.31 3.44
N ALA A 598 -3.29 -48.61 3.29
CA ALA A 598 -2.24 -49.59 3.04
C ALA A 598 -1.53 -49.32 1.70
N ASP A 599 -2.28 -48.98 0.65
CA ASP A 599 -1.71 -48.60 -0.65
C ASP A 599 -0.84 -47.32 -0.53
N LEU A 600 -1.35 -46.29 0.17
CA LEU A 600 -0.62 -45.04 0.40
C LEU A 600 0.67 -45.30 1.20
N TYR A 601 0.59 -46.12 2.24
CA TYR A 601 1.72 -46.50 3.08
C TYR A 601 2.78 -47.22 2.26
N ASN A 602 2.43 -48.28 1.53
CA ASN A 602 3.36 -49.08 0.73
C ASN A 602 4.01 -48.25 -0.39
N SER A 603 3.24 -47.39 -1.04
CA SER A 603 3.75 -46.54 -2.13
C SER A 603 4.74 -45.44 -1.68
N GLN A 604 4.55 -44.89 -0.48
CA GLN A 604 5.39 -43.80 0.02
C GLN A 604 6.57 -44.24 0.90
N PHE A 605 6.45 -45.37 1.58
CA PHE A 605 7.38 -45.73 2.66
C PHE A 605 8.07 -47.08 2.49
N GLU A 606 7.52 -48.08 1.80
CA GLU A 606 8.21 -49.35 1.57
C GLU A 606 9.34 -49.25 0.55
N GLN A 607 9.28 -48.38 -0.43
CA GLN A 607 10.36 -48.20 -1.42
C GLN A 607 11.64 -47.59 -0.86
N LYS A 608 11.67 -47.13 0.39
CA LYS A 608 12.87 -46.60 1.06
C LYS A 608 13.66 -47.66 1.87
N GLN A 609 13.22 -48.91 1.95
CA GLN A 609 13.89 -50.02 2.66
C GLN A 609 14.57 -51.03 1.73
N ALA A 610 14.62 -50.83 0.43
CA ALA A 610 15.29 -51.71 -0.54
C ALA A 610 16.65 -51.16 -1.00
#